data_c4f2dc6ca2c4a082029fa0bfc0d7a9fd
#
_entry.id   c4f2dc6ca2c4a082029fa0bfc0d7a9fd
#
_cell.length_a   1.000
_cell.length_b   1.000
_cell.length_c   1.000
_cell.angle_alpha   90.00
_cell.angle_beta   90.00
_cell.angle_gamma   90.00
#
_symmetry.space_group_name_H-M   'P 1'
#
loop_
_entity.id
_entity.type
_entity.pdbx_description
1 polymer ?
#
loop_
_entity_poly.entity_id
_entity_poly.type
_entity_poly.pdbx_seq_one_letter_code
_entity_poly.pdbx_strand_id
1 'polypeptide(L)'
;GQNLALNIADHGFKVSVYNRTTATMEKFVADHPDTPGGLEGIADLEDFVKSLKMPRKIIIMVKAGGGTDAVIGGLVPLLDEGDIIIDGGNANWNDTIRREKELREKGIRFIGSGVSGGEEGARFGPSLMPGGEYEAWMELKPVWEAIAAKVDPDSGKPLEGAEPGKPVEGGFPCTAYIGPDGAGHYVKMIHNGIEYGDMQMICEAYDILQRLLGMTPPE
;
A
#
# COMPACT_ATOMS: atom_id res chain seq x y z
N GLY A 1 -4.49 5.21 3.55
CA GLY A 1 -3.82 4.35 4.52
C GLY A 1 -4.78 3.54 5.38
N GLN A 2 -5.93 4.10 5.80
CA GLN A 2 -6.90 3.42 6.66
C GLN A 2 -7.41 2.11 6.03
N ASN A 3 -7.84 2.16 4.77
CA ASN A 3 -8.34 0.97 4.07
C ASN A 3 -7.31 -0.15 3.95
N LEU A 4 -6.04 0.19 3.72
CA LEU A 4 -4.96 -0.80 3.68
C LEU A 4 -4.72 -1.41 5.07
N ALA A 5 -4.75 -0.59 6.13
CA ALA A 5 -4.61 -1.08 7.51
C ALA A 5 -5.74 -2.05 7.89
N LEU A 6 -6.99 -1.72 7.52
CA LEU A 6 -8.14 -2.59 7.73
C LEU A 6 -8.02 -3.90 6.94
N ASN A 7 -7.60 -3.83 5.68
CA ASN A 7 -7.39 -5.02 4.86
C ASN A 7 -6.36 -5.97 5.51
N ILE A 8 -5.25 -5.42 6.00
CA ILE A 8 -4.24 -6.21 6.73
C ILE A 8 -4.82 -6.83 8.00
N ALA A 9 -5.57 -6.05 8.78
CA ALA A 9 -6.22 -6.54 10.01
C ALA A 9 -7.30 -7.61 9.73
N ASP A 10 -8.08 -7.47 8.66
CA ASP A 10 -9.08 -8.47 8.26
C ASP A 10 -8.47 -9.81 7.88
N HIS A 11 -7.23 -9.81 7.39
CA HIS A 11 -6.45 -11.03 7.12
C HIS A 11 -5.76 -11.62 8.35
N GLY A 12 -6.11 -11.17 9.55
CA GLY A 12 -5.64 -11.72 10.82
C GLY A 12 -4.28 -11.22 11.30
N PHE A 13 -3.69 -10.22 10.65
CA PHE A 13 -2.46 -9.59 11.11
C PHE A 13 -2.76 -8.52 12.16
N LYS A 14 -2.02 -8.50 13.26
CA LYS A 14 -2.10 -7.41 14.24
C LYS A 14 -1.52 -6.14 13.62
N VAL A 15 -2.27 -5.04 13.68
CA VAL A 15 -1.89 -3.75 13.10
C VAL A 15 -1.86 -2.67 14.19
N SER A 16 -0.70 -2.04 14.39
CA SER A 16 -0.59 -0.79 15.13
C SER A 16 -0.67 0.38 14.15
N VAL A 17 -1.41 1.43 14.50
CA VAL A 17 -1.56 2.61 13.67
C VAL A 17 -1.10 3.87 14.42
N TYR A 18 -0.39 4.71 13.70
CA TYR A 18 0.06 6.01 14.15
C TYR A 18 -0.39 7.08 13.17
N ASN A 19 -0.84 8.21 13.68
CA ASN A 19 -1.12 9.40 12.88
C ASN A 19 -0.68 10.65 13.65
N ARG A 20 -0.01 11.58 12.98
CA ARG A 20 0.40 12.86 13.56
C ARG A 20 -0.77 13.63 14.21
N THR A 21 -1.99 13.49 13.67
CA THR A 21 -3.22 13.99 14.29
C THR A 21 -3.85 12.87 15.08
N THR A 22 -3.60 12.82 16.38
CA THR A 22 -4.05 11.76 17.30
C THR A 22 -5.55 11.50 17.21
N ALA A 23 -6.38 12.55 17.19
CA ALA A 23 -7.84 12.41 17.08
C ALA A 23 -8.30 11.64 15.82
N THR A 24 -7.55 11.75 14.71
CA THR A 24 -7.85 10.99 13.48
C THR A 24 -7.59 9.49 13.69
N MET A 25 -6.52 9.14 14.38
CA MET A 25 -6.18 7.76 14.70
C MET A 25 -7.16 7.18 15.70
N GLU A 26 -7.47 7.89 16.79
CA GLU A 26 -8.41 7.46 17.82
C GLU A 26 -9.80 7.18 17.23
N LYS A 27 -10.30 8.11 16.40
CA LYS A 27 -11.57 7.92 15.69
C LYS A 27 -11.54 6.69 14.80
N PHE A 28 -10.48 6.51 14.01
CA PHE A 28 -10.33 5.36 13.13
C PHE A 28 -10.37 4.03 13.88
N VAL A 29 -9.69 3.92 15.00
CA VAL A 29 -9.70 2.70 15.82
C VAL A 29 -11.06 2.48 16.48
N ALA A 30 -11.68 3.53 17.00
CA ALA A 30 -13.00 3.46 17.63
C ALA A 30 -14.10 3.04 16.64
N ASP A 31 -13.99 3.45 15.37
CA ASP A 31 -14.95 3.09 14.33
C ASP A 31 -14.81 1.61 13.88
N HIS A 32 -13.73 0.90 14.27
CA HIS A 32 -13.43 -0.47 13.80
C HIS A 32 -12.99 -1.39 14.96
N PRO A 33 -13.83 -1.62 15.99
CA PRO A 33 -13.46 -2.38 17.18
C PRO A 33 -13.27 -3.89 16.92
N ASP A 34 -13.93 -4.44 15.90
CA ASP A 34 -14.04 -5.88 15.66
C ASP A 34 -13.21 -6.35 14.45
N THR A 35 -11.97 -5.87 14.31
CA THR A 35 -11.07 -6.36 13.27
C THR A 35 -10.42 -7.70 13.67
N PRO A 36 -10.44 -8.74 12.79
CA PRO A 36 -9.94 -10.09 13.13
C PRO A 36 -8.50 -10.15 13.65
N GLY A 37 -7.58 -9.39 13.06
CA GLY A 37 -6.17 -9.34 13.49
C GLY A 37 -5.92 -8.40 14.67
N GLY A 38 -6.88 -7.52 14.98
CA GLY A 38 -6.75 -6.46 15.96
C GLY A 38 -6.11 -5.19 15.39
N LEU A 39 -6.67 -4.06 15.81
CA LEU A 39 -6.23 -2.71 15.43
C LEU A 39 -5.95 -1.91 16.70
N GLU A 40 -4.73 -1.40 16.83
CA GLU A 40 -4.30 -0.64 18.01
C GLU A 40 -3.78 0.74 17.60
N GLY A 41 -4.33 1.79 18.22
CA GLY A 41 -3.93 3.17 17.99
C GLY A 41 -2.88 3.62 19.01
N ILE A 42 -1.75 4.19 18.54
CA ILE A 42 -0.67 4.67 19.41
C ILE A 42 -0.34 6.11 19.03
N ALA A 43 -0.42 7.01 20.02
CA ALA A 43 -0.28 8.45 19.82
C ALA A 43 1.17 8.93 19.77
N ASP A 44 2.07 8.25 20.46
CA ASP A 44 3.50 8.55 20.49
C ASP A 44 4.27 7.71 19.47
N LEU A 45 5.20 8.32 18.74
CA LEU A 45 5.94 7.64 17.69
C LEU A 45 6.93 6.58 18.23
N GLU A 46 7.57 6.88 19.36
CA GLU A 46 8.52 5.94 19.99
C GLU A 46 7.78 4.72 20.56
N ASP A 47 6.63 4.93 21.19
CA ASP A 47 5.78 3.87 21.70
C ASP A 47 5.18 3.04 20.56
N PHE A 48 4.82 3.70 19.43
CA PHE A 48 4.40 3.00 18.20
C PHE A 48 5.48 2.05 17.69
N VAL A 49 6.73 2.51 17.56
CA VAL A 49 7.84 1.67 17.12
C VAL A 49 8.08 0.52 18.09
N LYS A 50 8.04 0.77 19.41
CA LYS A 50 8.20 -0.27 20.46
C LYS A 50 7.10 -1.32 20.45
N SER A 51 5.89 -1.00 19.99
CA SER A 51 4.77 -1.94 19.91
C SER A 51 4.93 -3.01 18.84
N LEU A 52 5.83 -2.80 17.89
CA LEU A 52 5.99 -3.65 16.72
C LEU A 52 6.96 -4.81 17.00
N LYS A 53 6.62 -5.99 16.46
CA LYS A 53 7.48 -7.18 16.51
C LYS A 53 8.69 -7.01 15.57
N MET A 54 9.88 -7.36 16.06
CA MET A 54 11.11 -7.37 15.27
C MET A 54 11.20 -8.59 14.33
N PRO A 55 11.76 -8.45 13.12
CA PRO A 55 12.06 -7.18 12.47
C PRO A 55 10.77 -6.39 12.23
N ARG A 56 10.78 -5.11 12.58
CA ARG A 56 9.61 -4.26 12.47
C ARG A 56 9.29 -3.98 11.00
N LYS A 57 8.00 -3.96 10.67
CA LYS A 57 7.51 -3.66 9.31
C LYS A 57 6.62 -2.42 9.40
N ILE A 58 7.09 -1.31 8.87
CA ILE A 58 6.40 -0.01 8.98
C ILE A 58 6.01 0.46 7.59
N ILE A 59 4.71 0.54 7.34
CA ILE A 59 4.15 1.01 6.08
C ILE A 59 3.88 2.51 6.19
N ILE A 60 4.49 3.29 5.31
CA ILE A 60 4.29 4.74 5.19
C ILE A 60 3.26 5.00 4.09
N MET A 61 2.16 5.67 4.45
CA MET A 61 1.08 6.08 3.56
C MET A 61 0.85 7.59 3.69
N VAL A 62 1.83 8.38 3.27
CA VAL A 62 1.78 9.86 3.32
C VAL A 62 1.97 10.46 1.93
N LYS A 63 1.80 11.77 1.81
CA LYS A 63 2.07 12.48 0.56
C LYS A 63 3.53 12.30 0.16
N ALA A 64 3.76 11.86 -1.07
CA ALA A 64 5.08 11.63 -1.63
C ALA A 64 5.98 12.89 -1.62
N GLY A 65 7.28 12.69 -1.67
CA GLY A 65 8.29 13.73 -1.61
C GLY A 65 8.73 14.03 -0.18
N GLY A 66 8.86 15.30 0.18
CA GLY A 66 9.35 15.72 1.50
C GLY A 66 8.55 15.22 2.70
N GLY A 67 7.27 14.87 2.51
CA GLY A 67 6.45 14.24 3.54
C GLY A 67 6.97 12.86 3.93
N THR A 68 7.32 12.05 2.94
CA THR A 68 7.93 10.72 3.16
C THR A 68 9.30 10.86 3.83
N ASP A 69 10.14 11.79 3.36
CA ASP A 69 11.46 12.03 3.94
C ASP A 69 11.38 12.45 5.42
N ALA A 70 10.40 13.30 5.77
CA ALA A 70 10.18 13.72 7.16
C ALA A 70 9.76 12.55 8.07
N VAL A 71 8.89 11.66 7.59
CA VAL A 71 8.48 10.46 8.35
C VAL A 71 9.67 9.51 8.52
N ILE A 72 10.43 9.24 7.48
CA ILE A 72 11.65 8.41 7.55
C ILE A 72 12.64 9.01 8.54
N GLY A 73 12.87 10.33 8.47
CA GLY A 73 13.77 11.03 9.40
C GLY A 73 13.37 10.90 10.87
N GLY A 74 12.07 10.85 11.16
CA GLY A 74 11.55 10.62 12.52
C GLY A 74 11.65 9.16 12.96
N LEU A 75 11.54 8.21 12.05
CA LEU A 75 11.61 6.77 12.35
C LEU A 75 13.05 6.26 12.54
N VAL A 76 13.98 6.70 11.71
CA VAL A 76 15.37 6.20 11.68
C VAL A 76 16.06 6.16 13.06
N PRO A 77 15.94 7.20 13.93
CA PRO A 77 16.55 7.15 15.25
C PRO A 77 15.96 6.11 16.21
N LEU A 78 14.78 5.55 15.88
CA LEU A 78 14.02 4.63 16.73
C LEU A 78 14.10 3.18 16.23
N LEU A 79 14.67 2.96 15.05
CA LEU A 79 14.75 1.65 14.40
C LEU A 79 16.08 0.97 14.66
N ASP A 80 16.04 -0.37 14.63
CA ASP A 80 17.20 -1.23 14.77
C ASP A 80 17.60 -1.81 13.39
N GLU A 81 18.82 -2.36 13.33
CA GLU A 81 19.31 -3.07 12.14
C GLU A 81 18.36 -4.22 11.75
N GLY A 82 18.02 -4.29 10.49
CA GLY A 82 17.10 -5.30 9.93
C GLY A 82 15.62 -4.90 9.95
N ASP A 83 15.24 -3.81 10.60
CA ASP A 83 13.89 -3.27 10.49
C ASP A 83 13.58 -2.81 9.07
N ILE A 84 12.30 -2.83 8.69
CA ILE A 84 11.87 -2.62 7.30
C ILE A 84 10.91 -1.43 7.24
N ILE A 85 11.24 -0.46 6.41
CA ILE A 85 10.33 0.62 6.01
C ILE A 85 9.75 0.29 4.64
N ILE A 86 8.43 0.39 4.50
CA ILE A 86 7.70 0.19 3.25
C ILE A 86 7.04 1.52 2.86
N ASP A 87 7.47 2.12 1.76
CA ASP A 87 6.80 3.29 1.18
C ASP A 87 5.69 2.81 0.23
N GLY A 88 4.44 2.91 0.68
CA GLY A 88 3.24 2.57 -0.10
C GLY A 88 2.64 3.76 -0.86
N GLY A 89 3.28 4.92 -0.81
CA GLY A 89 2.85 6.12 -1.54
C GLY A 89 3.17 6.06 -3.04
N ASN A 90 2.62 7.01 -3.81
CA ASN A 90 2.99 7.19 -5.22
C ASN A 90 4.28 8.03 -5.32
N ALA A 91 5.41 7.46 -4.91
CA ALA A 91 6.69 8.15 -4.89
C ALA A 91 7.38 8.16 -6.27
N ASN A 92 8.21 9.17 -6.50
CA ASN A 92 9.15 9.16 -7.61
C ASN A 92 10.19 8.05 -7.37
N TRP A 93 10.38 7.17 -8.34
CA TRP A 93 11.28 6.03 -8.25
C TRP A 93 12.76 6.41 -8.01
N ASN A 94 13.19 7.59 -8.45
CA ASN A 94 14.53 8.11 -8.15
C ASN A 94 14.68 8.45 -6.65
N ASP A 95 13.63 9.03 -6.04
CA ASP A 95 13.62 9.25 -4.59
C ASP A 95 13.65 7.93 -3.82
N THR A 96 12.97 6.91 -4.33
CA THR A 96 12.97 5.56 -3.76
C THR A 96 14.39 4.97 -3.75
N ILE A 97 15.11 5.04 -4.87
CA ILE A 97 16.52 4.61 -4.97
C ILE A 97 17.40 5.36 -3.96
N ARG A 98 17.25 6.69 -3.87
CA ARG A 98 17.99 7.51 -2.91
C ARG A 98 17.74 7.07 -1.48
N ARG A 99 16.45 6.94 -1.09
CA ARG A 99 16.02 6.52 0.25
C ARG A 99 16.55 5.14 0.62
N GLU A 100 16.43 4.18 -0.29
CA GLU A 100 16.93 2.83 -0.08
C GLU A 100 18.44 2.83 0.19
N LYS A 101 19.22 3.56 -0.60
CA LYS A 101 20.66 3.69 -0.40
C LYS A 101 21.01 4.30 0.97
N GLU A 102 20.36 5.41 1.33
CA GLU A 102 20.58 6.12 2.60
C GLU A 102 20.21 5.27 3.82
N LEU A 103 19.16 4.44 3.71
CA LEU A 103 18.70 3.55 4.77
C LEU A 103 19.56 2.29 4.90
N ARG A 104 20.02 1.74 3.79
CA ARG A 104 20.94 0.60 3.76
C ARG A 104 22.26 0.90 4.49
N GLU A 105 22.78 2.13 4.36
CA GLU A 105 23.97 2.59 5.11
C GLU A 105 23.75 2.59 6.64
N LYS A 106 22.49 2.56 7.10
CA LYS A 106 22.10 2.51 8.51
C LYS A 106 21.59 1.14 8.95
N GLY A 107 21.72 0.12 8.07
CA GLY A 107 21.22 -1.23 8.34
C GLY A 107 19.71 -1.38 8.29
N ILE A 108 18.98 -0.36 7.85
CA ILE A 108 17.52 -0.38 7.71
C ILE A 108 17.15 -0.78 6.28
N ARG A 109 16.26 -1.76 6.14
CA ARG A 109 15.79 -2.26 4.85
C ARG A 109 14.66 -1.39 4.33
N PHE A 110 14.56 -1.30 3.00
CA PHE A 110 13.54 -0.47 2.36
C PHE A 110 12.84 -1.19 1.20
N ILE A 111 11.52 -1.02 1.12
CA ILE A 111 10.67 -1.46 0.03
C ILE A 111 9.88 -0.25 -0.50
N GLY A 112 10.00 0.04 -1.79
CA GLY A 112 9.07 0.92 -2.49
C GLY A 112 7.97 0.08 -3.13
N SER A 113 6.74 0.20 -2.64
CA SER A 113 5.63 -0.62 -3.12
C SER A 113 4.51 0.22 -3.74
N GLY A 114 4.35 0.14 -5.05
CA GLY A 114 3.15 0.66 -5.69
C GLY A 114 1.91 -0.07 -5.17
N VAL A 115 0.86 0.72 -4.87
CA VAL A 115 -0.46 0.21 -4.47
C VAL A 115 -1.47 0.72 -5.47
N SER A 116 -2.21 -0.18 -6.13
CA SER A 116 -3.21 0.13 -7.13
C SER A 116 -4.59 -0.42 -6.75
N GLY A 117 -5.65 0.32 -7.12
CA GLY A 117 -7.04 -0.04 -6.85
C GLY A 117 -7.84 1.04 -6.15
N GLY A 118 -7.26 2.22 -5.89
CA GLY A 118 -7.92 3.31 -5.17
C GLY A 118 -8.24 2.96 -3.71
N GLU A 119 -9.22 3.60 -3.14
CA GLU A 119 -9.64 3.36 -1.76
C GLU A 119 -10.32 2.00 -1.60
N GLU A 120 -11.15 1.62 -2.54
CA GLU A 120 -11.88 0.36 -2.55
C GLU A 120 -10.93 -0.83 -2.75
N GLY A 121 -10.04 -0.74 -3.75
CA GLY A 121 -9.02 -1.77 -3.95
C GLY A 121 -8.10 -1.92 -2.75
N ALA A 122 -7.66 -0.83 -2.12
CA ALA A 122 -6.86 -0.90 -0.91
C ALA A 122 -7.60 -1.63 0.24
N ARG A 123 -8.93 -1.56 0.26
CA ARG A 123 -9.76 -2.20 1.28
C ARG A 123 -10.03 -3.69 1.01
N PHE A 124 -10.23 -4.07 -0.25
CA PHE A 124 -10.75 -5.40 -0.62
C PHE A 124 -9.82 -6.22 -1.49
N GLY A 125 -8.74 -5.67 -1.98
CA GLY A 125 -7.75 -6.38 -2.78
C GLY A 125 -7.01 -5.45 -3.73
N PRO A 126 -5.89 -4.87 -3.30
CA PRO A 126 -5.05 -4.06 -4.18
C PRO A 126 -4.17 -4.92 -5.09
N SER A 127 -3.78 -4.38 -6.23
CA SER A 127 -2.59 -4.85 -6.93
C SER A 127 -1.36 -4.19 -6.31
N LEU A 128 -0.37 -5.00 -5.91
CA LEU A 128 0.80 -4.56 -5.16
C LEU A 128 2.08 -4.80 -5.95
N MET A 129 2.93 -3.78 -6.03
CA MET A 129 4.14 -3.76 -6.86
C MET A 129 5.37 -3.48 -5.97
N PRO A 130 5.80 -4.45 -5.14
CA PRO A 130 6.95 -4.28 -4.25
C PRO A 130 8.28 -4.36 -5.02
N GLY A 131 9.16 -3.39 -4.78
CA GLY A 131 10.54 -3.38 -5.25
C GLY A 131 11.48 -2.90 -4.15
N GLY A 132 12.73 -3.32 -4.20
CA GLY A 132 13.75 -3.01 -3.20
C GLY A 132 14.56 -4.25 -2.81
N GLU A 133 15.01 -4.35 -1.58
CA GLU A 133 15.80 -5.49 -1.11
C GLU A 133 14.99 -6.79 -1.09
N TYR A 134 15.52 -7.84 -1.71
CA TYR A 134 14.81 -9.12 -1.82
C TYR A 134 14.53 -9.77 -0.46
N GLU A 135 15.45 -9.67 0.48
CA GLU A 135 15.26 -10.17 1.86
C GLU A 135 14.14 -9.44 2.59
N ALA A 136 13.99 -8.14 2.38
CA ALA A 136 12.87 -7.38 2.92
C ALA A 136 11.54 -7.80 2.27
N TRP A 137 11.55 -8.07 0.96
CA TRP A 137 10.40 -8.65 0.28
C TRP A 137 9.99 -9.99 0.87
N MET A 138 10.91 -10.90 1.13
CA MET A 138 10.59 -12.22 1.72
C MET A 138 9.90 -12.09 3.08
N GLU A 139 10.27 -11.10 3.88
CA GLU A 139 9.61 -10.78 5.14
C GLU A 139 8.21 -10.15 4.97
N LEU A 140 8.00 -9.38 3.91
CA LEU A 140 6.73 -8.70 3.62
C LEU A 140 5.76 -9.59 2.86
N LYS A 141 6.26 -10.52 2.06
CA LYS A 141 5.52 -11.38 1.15
C LYS A 141 4.26 -12.01 1.75
N PRO A 142 4.29 -12.61 2.97
CA PRO A 142 3.09 -13.23 3.53
C PRO A 142 1.93 -12.24 3.72
N VAL A 143 2.22 -11.00 4.07
CA VAL A 143 1.22 -9.94 4.24
C VAL A 143 0.70 -9.49 2.88
N TRP A 144 1.61 -9.20 1.93
CA TRP A 144 1.24 -8.70 0.60
C TRP A 144 0.42 -9.73 -0.19
N GLU A 145 0.83 -11.00 -0.17
CA GLU A 145 0.08 -12.07 -0.83
C GLU A 145 -1.29 -12.32 -0.19
N ALA A 146 -1.43 -12.12 1.12
CA ALA A 146 -2.71 -12.25 1.79
C ALA A 146 -3.70 -11.18 1.32
N ILE A 147 -3.29 -9.91 1.36
CA ILE A 147 -4.17 -8.75 1.14
C ILE A 147 -4.39 -8.37 -0.32
N ALA A 148 -3.57 -8.86 -1.26
CA ALA A 148 -3.70 -8.55 -2.67
C ALA A 148 -5.00 -9.09 -3.27
N ALA A 149 -5.48 -8.44 -4.34
CA ALA A 149 -6.50 -9.03 -5.19
C ALA A 149 -6.08 -10.43 -5.66
N LYS A 150 -7.03 -11.30 -5.89
CA LYS A 150 -6.80 -12.68 -6.34
C LYS A 150 -7.38 -12.89 -7.73
N VAL A 151 -6.70 -13.72 -8.51
CA VAL A 151 -7.22 -14.19 -9.80
C VAL A 151 -7.29 -15.72 -9.80
N ASP A 152 -8.26 -16.22 -10.51
CA ASP A 152 -8.37 -17.66 -10.76
C ASP A 152 -7.18 -18.13 -11.62
N PRO A 153 -6.43 -19.16 -11.21
CA PRO A 153 -5.22 -19.59 -11.88
C PRO A 153 -5.42 -20.12 -13.30
N ASP A 154 -6.60 -20.65 -13.62
CA ASP A 154 -6.88 -21.27 -14.90
C ASP A 154 -7.41 -20.27 -15.92
N SER A 155 -8.31 -19.37 -15.50
CA SER A 155 -8.97 -18.40 -16.38
C SER A 155 -8.33 -17.00 -16.33
N GLY A 156 -7.54 -16.70 -15.31
CA GLY A 156 -6.99 -15.36 -15.06
C GLY A 156 -8.05 -14.32 -14.67
N LYS A 157 -9.31 -14.73 -14.44
CA LYS A 157 -10.36 -13.80 -14.04
C LYS A 157 -10.26 -13.42 -12.57
N PRO A 158 -10.62 -12.19 -12.21
CA PRO A 158 -10.67 -11.78 -10.82
C PRO A 158 -11.57 -12.71 -9.98
N LEU A 159 -11.12 -13.04 -8.77
CA LEU A 159 -11.96 -13.61 -7.73
C LEU A 159 -12.59 -12.46 -6.96
N GLU A 160 -13.92 -12.41 -7.00
CA GLU A 160 -14.73 -11.38 -6.35
C GLU A 160 -15.28 -11.85 -5.01
N GLY A 161 -15.90 -10.96 -4.24
CA GLY A 161 -16.63 -11.31 -3.02
C GLY A 161 -15.88 -11.03 -1.72
N ALA A 162 -14.77 -10.29 -1.76
CA ALA A 162 -14.15 -9.79 -0.53
C ALA A 162 -15.09 -8.84 0.21
N GLU A 163 -15.28 -9.09 1.50
CA GLU A 163 -16.06 -8.25 2.42
C GLU A 163 -15.22 -7.93 3.66
N PRO A 164 -15.57 -6.89 4.44
CA PRO A 164 -14.89 -6.60 5.71
C PRO A 164 -14.85 -7.84 6.62
N GLY A 165 -13.66 -8.23 7.06
CA GLY A 165 -13.45 -9.42 7.89
C GLY A 165 -13.62 -10.76 7.17
N LYS A 166 -13.90 -10.75 5.86
CA LYS A 166 -14.07 -11.95 5.03
C LYS A 166 -13.21 -11.86 3.77
N PRO A 167 -11.90 -12.10 3.88
CA PRO A 167 -11.01 -12.09 2.72
C PRO A 167 -11.35 -13.22 1.73
N VAL A 168 -11.01 -13.01 0.46
CA VAL A 168 -11.14 -14.05 -0.57
C VAL A 168 -10.07 -15.11 -0.36
N GLU A 169 -10.47 -16.36 -0.27
CA GLU A 169 -9.56 -17.50 -0.15
C GLU A 169 -9.18 -18.08 -1.52
N GLY A 170 -7.98 -18.63 -1.61
CA GLY A 170 -7.47 -19.25 -2.83
C GLY A 170 -7.02 -18.26 -3.89
N GLY A 171 -6.80 -18.76 -5.10
CA GLY A 171 -6.35 -17.97 -6.24
C GLY A 171 -4.89 -17.53 -6.20
N PHE A 172 -4.46 -16.87 -7.28
CA PHE A 172 -3.13 -16.24 -7.37
C PHE A 172 -3.19 -14.78 -6.94
N PRO A 173 -2.31 -14.33 -6.04
CA PRO A 173 -2.29 -12.94 -5.60
C PRO A 173 -1.74 -12.02 -6.69
N CYS A 174 -2.36 -10.85 -6.87
CA CYS A 174 -1.91 -9.80 -7.76
C CYS A 174 -0.73 -9.03 -7.15
N THR A 175 0.31 -9.74 -6.77
CA THR A 175 1.57 -9.21 -6.24
C THR A 175 2.71 -10.17 -6.53
N ALA A 176 3.87 -9.61 -6.83
CA ALA A 176 5.12 -10.35 -6.98
C ALA A 176 6.29 -9.39 -6.75
N TYR A 177 7.46 -9.92 -6.41
CA TYR A 177 8.67 -9.10 -6.39
C TYR A 177 8.96 -8.53 -7.78
N ILE A 178 8.98 -7.20 -7.89
CA ILE A 178 9.17 -6.52 -9.18
C ILE A 178 10.64 -6.42 -9.56
N GLY A 179 11.52 -6.23 -8.57
CA GLY A 179 12.96 -6.06 -8.80
C GLY A 179 13.62 -5.20 -7.73
N PRO A 180 14.95 -4.99 -7.85
CA PRO A 180 15.69 -4.20 -6.87
C PRO A 180 15.37 -2.69 -6.94
N ASP A 181 15.87 -1.97 -5.97
CA ASP A 181 15.87 -0.51 -5.89
C ASP A 181 14.46 0.09 -6.06
N GLY A 182 14.30 1.09 -6.90
CA GLY A 182 13.03 1.77 -7.18
C GLY A 182 12.07 1.02 -8.11
N ALA A 183 12.29 -0.26 -8.44
CA ALA A 183 11.53 -0.99 -9.45
C ALA A 183 10.02 -1.00 -9.21
N GLY A 184 9.57 -1.14 -7.96
CA GLY A 184 8.15 -1.15 -7.63
C GLY A 184 7.45 0.18 -7.98
N HIS A 185 8.02 1.30 -7.56
CA HIS A 185 7.51 2.63 -7.90
C HIS A 185 7.68 2.98 -9.39
N TYR A 186 8.72 2.47 -10.04
CA TYR A 186 8.88 2.63 -11.48
C TYR A 186 7.74 1.97 -12.26
N VAL A 187 7.41 0.71 -11.93
CA VAL A 187 6.29 0.00 -12.56
C VAL A 187 4.96 0.68 -12.24
N LYS A 188 4.76 1.15 -11.00
CA LYS A 188 3.55 1.91 -10.64
C LYS A 188 3.44 3.22 -11.44
N MET A 189 4.54 3.91 -11.69
CA MET A 189 4.56 5.11 -12.53
C MET A 189 4.12 4.80 -13.96
N ILE A 190 4.63 3.71 -14.55
CA ILE A 190 4.22 3.27 -15.90
C ILE A 190 2.74 2.90 -15.93
N HIS A 191 2.28 2.11 -14.93
CA HIS A 191 0.86 1.78 -14.76
C HIS A 191 -0.01 3.05 -14.76
N ASN A 192 0.32 4.02 -13.94
CA ASN A 192 -0.44 5.27 -13.87
C ASN A 192 -0.41 6.05 -15.19
N GLY A 193 0.73 6.06 -15.89
CA GLY A 193 0.84 6.70 -17.21
C GLY A 193 -0.11 6.09 -18.24
N ILE A 194 -0.23 4.77 -18.27
CA ILE A 194 -1.17 4.04 -19.15
C ILE A 194 -2.61 4.34 -18.73
N GLU A 195 -2.93 4.22 -17.46
CA GLU A 195 -4.28 4.47 -16.90
C GLU A 195 -4.78 5.88 -17.21
N TYR A 196 -3.95 6.91 -17.11
CA TYR A 196 -4.31 8.28 -17.46
C TYR A 196 -4.54 8.44 -18.96
N GLY A 197 -3.82 7.70 -19.82
CA GLY A 197 -4.06 7.65 -21.24
C GLY A 197 -5.44 7.05 -21.57
N ASP A 198 -5.79 5.94 -20.93
CA ASP A 198 -7.10 5.30 -21.09
C ASP A 198 -8.23 6.22 -20.60
N MET A 199 -8.07 6.85 -19.44
CA MET A 199 -9.04 7.82 -18.92
C MET A 199 -9.25 9.00 -19.85
N GLN A 200 -8.19 9.51 -20.50
CA GLN A 200 -8.29 10.59 -21.47
C GLN A 200 -9.08 10.14 -22.71
N MET A 201 -8.80 8.96 -23.24
CA MET A 201 -9.55 8.42 -24.41
C MET A 201 -11.02 8.21 -24.09
N ILE A 202 -11.36 7.74 -22.89
CA ILE A 202 -12.76 7.61 -22.42
C ILE A 202 -13.44 8.97 -22.38
N CYS A 203 -12.77 9.99 -21.83
CA CYS A 203 -13.31 11.36 -21.77
C CYS A 203 -13.54 11.94 -23.16
N GLU A 204 -12.62 11.74 -24.09
CA GLU A 204 -12.76 12.20 -25.48
C GLU A 204 -13.92 11.48 -26.21
N ALA A 205 -14.03 10.16 -26.04
CA ALA A 205 -15.14 9.40 -26.59
C ALA A 205 -16.49 9.89 -26.04
N TYR A 206 -16.57 10.13 -24.72
CA TYR A 206 -17.75 10.66 -24.07
C TYR A 206 -18.13 12.05 -24.64
N ASP A 207 -17.16 12.94 -24.79
CA ASP A 207 -17.37 14.28 -25.34
C ASP A 207 -17.91 14.23 -26.78
N ILE A 208 -17.36 13.33 -27.62
CA ILE A 208 -17.86 13.10 -28.99
C ILE A 208 -19.30 12.58 -28.97
N LEU A 209 -19.62 11.58 -28.17
CA LEU A 209 -20.95 11.02 -28.05
C LEU A 209 -21.97 12.10 -27.63
N GLN A 210 -21.61 12.93 -26.68
CA GLN A 210 -22.49 13.98 -26.18
C GLN A 210 -22.65 15.14 -27.16
N ARG A 211 -21.55 15.68 -27.70
CA ARG A 211 -21.60 16.91 -28.53
C ARG A 211 -21.94 16.66 -29.96
N LEU A 212 -21.44 15.56 -30.54
CA LEU A 212 -21.64 15.26 -31.97
C LEU A 212 -22.91 14.45 -32.19
N LEU A 213 -23.18 13.45 -31.35
CA LEU A 213 -24.33 12.57 -31.51
C LEU A 213 -25.54 12.95 -30.63
N GLY A 214 -25.41 13.97 -29.78
CA GLY A 214 -26.49 14.45 -28.93
C GLY A 214 -26.95 13.44 -27.87
N MET A 215 -26.12 12.45 -27.56
CA MET A 215 -26.44 11.45 -26.53
C MET A 215 -26.41 12.09 -25.14
N THR A 216 -27.38 11.73 -24.31
CA THR A 216 -27.42 12.12 -22.90
C THR A 216 -27.04 10.93 -22.04
N PRO A 217 -26.33 11.14 -20.88
CA PRO A 217 -26.12 10.07 -19.92
C PRO A 217 -27.46 9.47 -19.50
N PRO A 218 -27.54 8.16 -19.27
CA PRO A 218 -28.71 7.58 -18.60
C PRO A 218 -28.83 8.19 -17.19
N GLU A 219 -30.05 8.52 -16.78
CA GLU A 219 -30.37 9.01 -15.43
C GLU A 219 -30.19 7.90 -14.40
#